data_63c5ccd488ee5504f7b044cfbf10383f
#
_entry.id   63c5ccd488ee5504f7b044cfbf10383f
#
_cell.length_a   1.000
_cell.length_b   1.000
_cell.length_c   1.000
_cell.angle_alpha   90.00
_cell.angle_beta   90.00
_cell.angle_gamma   90.00
#
_symmetry.space_group_name_H-M   'P 1'
#
loop_
_entity.id
_entity.type
_entity.pdbx_description
1 polymer ?
#
loop_
_entity_poly.entity_id
_entity_poly.type
_entity_poly.pdbx_seq_one_letter_code
_entity_poly.pdbx_strand_id
1 'polypeptide(L)'
;MKTTFYRLALLVMIGFQTNLTIAQEIKVMTYNIYHGEKNYDNGKSNLKDIARVINEYKPDFVAMQEVDSMTNRTAGFNGGVPKDLVAELAKLTGMHGFFGKAMDYSNGGYGEGLLSRHPAVLKVYHLPTPAGGEGRAMITVNSTLPNGKKIVFGGTHLCHEFEKNRVAQTEKIVELLAASNLPVILGGDFNITPDTQPYQILTSKLQDAAVVYGEPALTFPFDKPSERIDYVFLSKGKSWKVTDVKVIKSDASDHMPLLVTLKLN
;
A
#
# COMPACT_ATOMS: atom_id res chain seq x y z
N MET A 1 18.93 16.62 -81.36
CA MET A 1 18.10 16.01 -80.34
C MET A 1 18.85 16.16 -79.00
N LYS A 2 18.38 17.03 -78.10
CA LYS A 2 18.96 17.22 -76.75
C LYS A 2 18.04 16.52 -75.73
N THR A 3 18.46 15.41 -75.09
CA THR A 3 17.73 14.68 -74.07
C THR A 3 18.08 15.27 -72.68
N THR A 4 17.10 15.92 -72.07
CA THR A 4 17.23 16.49 -70.72
C THR A 4 16.83 15.40 -69.69
N PHE A 5 17.79 14.96 -68.83
CA PHE A 5 17.52 14.08 -67.72
C PHE A 5 17.06 14.90 -66.48
N TYR A 6 15.82 14.71 -66.03
CA TYR A 6 15.36 15.20 -64.76
C TYR A 6 15.77 14.23 -63.64
N ARG A 7 16.60 14.67 -62.74
CA ARG A 7 16.90 13.94 -61.50
C ARG A 7 15.83 14.27 -60.47
N LEU A 8 15.01 13.27 -60.12
CA LEU A 8 14.03 13.36 -59.03
C LEU A 8 14.77 13.14 -57.71
N ALA A 9 14.93 14.19 -56.90
CA ALA A 9 15.48 14.10 -55.57
C ALA A 9 14.36 13.67 -54.59
N LEU A 10 14.42 12.43 -54.09
CA LEU A 10 13.50 11.92 -53.08
C LEU A 10 13.96 12.41 -51.68
N LEU A 11 13.26 13.41 -51.10
CA LEU A 11 13.46 13.87 -49.75
C LEU A 11 12.82 12.87 -48.79
N VAL A 12 13.64 12.04 -48.10
CA VAL A 12 13.19 11.20 -47.02
C VAL A 12 13.08 12.06 -45.76
N MET A 13 11.88 12.45 -45.40
CA MET A 13 11.62 13.06 -44.09
C MET A 13 11.64 11.97 -43.02
N ILE A 14 12.73 11.86 -42.26
CA ILE A 14 12.82 11.05 -41.05
C ILE A 14 12.07 11.82 -39.95
N GLY A 15 10.82 11.43 -39.74
CA GLY A 15 10.02 11.93 -38.61
C GLY A 15 10.60 11.42 -37.30
N PHE A 16 11.28 12.25 -36.52
CA PHE A 16 11.58 11.99 -35.13
C PHE A 16 10.26 11.96 -34.35
N GLN A 17 9.70 10.78 -34.10
CA GLN A 17 8.65 10.61 -33.09
C GLN A 17 9.30 10.74 -31.73
N THR A 18 9.23 11.91 -31.13
CA THR A 18 9.52 12.09 -29.70
C THR A 18 8.40 11.39 -28.91
N ASN A 19 8.66 10.17 -28.45
CA ASN A 19 7.82 9.53 -27.46
C ASN A 19 7.91 10.36 -26.17
N LEU A 20 6.99 11.30 -26.01
CA LEU A 20 6.73 11.92 -24.71
C LEU A 20 6.25 10.82 -23.77
N THR A 21 7.15 10.27 -23.00
CA THR A 21 6.82 9.38 -21.88
C THR A 21 6.09 10.21 -20.83
N ILE A 22 4.76 10.26 -20.93
CA ILE A 22 3.92 10.84 -19.88
C ILE A 22 4.19 10.01 -18.63
N ALA A 23 4.72 10.64 -17.58
CA ALA A 23 4.94 9.97 -16.29
C ALA A 23 3.59 9.45 -15.81
N GLN A 24 3.48 8.11 -15.68
CA GLN A 24 2.26 7.45 -15.26
C GLN A 24 1.94 7.82 -13.82
N GLU A 25 0.70 8.21 -13.55
CA GLU A 25 0.20 8.33 -12.19
C GLU A 25 0.02 6.94 -11.55
N ILE A 26 0.37 6.85 -10.28
CA ILE A 26 0.22 5.67 -9.44
C ILE A 26 -0.59 6.10 -8.23
N LYS A 27 -1.74 5.47 -8.01
CA LYS A 27 -2.57 5.70 -6.83
C LYS A 27 -2.35 4.59 -5.82
N VAL A 28 -1.98 4.95 -4.61
CA VAL A 28 -1.68 4.02 -3.52
C VAL A 28 -2.60 4.33 -2.35
N MET A 29 -3.23 3.29 -1.80
CA MET A 29 -4.06 3.40 -0.60
C MET A 29 -3.44 2.57 0.52
N THR A 30 -3.44 3.07 1.76
CA THR A 30 -3.31 2.22 2.95
C THR A 30 -4.60 2.28 3.75
N TYR A 31 -5.05 1.13 4.27
CA TYR A 31 -6.32 1.01 4.94
C TYR A 31 -6.30 -0.12 5.98
N ASN A 32 -6.27 0.21 7.27
CA ASN A 32 -6.58 -0.75 8.31
C ASN A 32 -8.08 -1.09 8.20
N ILE A 33 -8.42 -2.38 7.98
CA ILE A 33 -9.78 -2.82 7.66
C ILE A 33 -10.55 -3.39 8.84
N TYR A 34 -10.01 -3.25 10.05
CA TYR A 34 -10.64 -3.75 11.27
C TYR A 34 -11.13 -5.20 11.14
N HIS A 35 -10.20 -6.08 10.79
CA HIS A 35 -10.39 -7.53 10.59
C HIS A 35 -11.66 -7.96 9.84
N GLY A 36 -12.19 -7.08 9.00
CA GLY A 36 -13.36 -7.40 8.18
C GLY A 36 -14.70 -7.27 8.89
N GLU A 37 -14.75 -6.70 10.09
CA GLU A 37 -15.95 -6.48 10.89
C GLU A 37 -16.33 -5.00 10.92
N LYS A 38 -17.63 -4.70 11.02
CA LYS A 38 -18.11 -3.33 11.20
C LYS A 38 -17.79 -2.81 12.59
N ASN A 39 -17.13 -1.68 12.69
CA ASN A 39 -16.73 -1.08 13.96
C ASN A 39 -17.92 -0.77 14.90
N TYR A 40 -19.08 -0.38 14.34
CA TYR A 40 -20.27 -0.01 15.13
C TYR A 40 -21.41 -1.02 15.08
N ASP A 41 -21.23 -2.15 14.42
CA ASP A 41 -22.27 -3.17 14.26
C ASP A 41 -21.61 -4.55 14.32
N ASN A 42 -21.11 -4.88 15.52
CA ASN A 42 -20.38 -6.11 15.80
C ASN A 42 -21.12 -7.34 15.29
N GLY A 43 -20.39 -8.31 14.78
CA GLY A 43 -20.93 -9.52 14.18
C GLY A 43 -21.38 -9.34 12.72
N LYS A 44 -21.12 -8.18 12.10
CA LYS A 44 -21.41 -7.94 10.67
C LYS A 44 -20.16 -7.59 9.88
N SER A 45 -20.06 -8.15 8.68
CA SER A 45 -18.93 -7.88 7.79
C SER A 45 -18.98 -6.47 7.20
N ASN A 46 -17.82 -5.79 7.15
CA ASN A 46 -17.63 -4.50 6.49
C ASN A 46 -17.07 -4.62 5.06
N LEU A 47 -16.79 -5.83 4.56
CA LEU A 47 -16.05 -6.04 3.30
C LEU A 47 -16.67 -5.35 2.09
N LYS A 48 -18.00 -5.28 2.00
CA LYS A 48 -18.68 -4.57 0.90
C LYS A 48 -18.44 -3.06 0.98
N ASP A 49 -18.38 -2.51 2.18
CA ASP A 49 -18.14 -1.08 2.41
C ASP A 49 -16.68 -0.73 2.11
N ILE A 50 -15.72 -1.57 2.54
CA ILE A 50 -14.29 -1.47 2.17
C ILE A 50 -14.13 -1.54 0.65
N ALA A 51 -14.72 -2.56 0.00
CA ALA A 51 -14.65 -2.71 -1.45
C ALA A 51 -15.27 -1.52 -2.20
N ARG A 52 -16.37 -0.94 -1.69
CA ARG A 52 -16.99 0.27 -2.26
C ARG A 52 -16.02 1.45 -2.25
N VAL A 53 -15.32 1.68 -1.13
CA VAL A 53 -14.30 2.73 -1.03
C VAL A 53 -13.18 2.49 -2.04
N ILE A 54 -12.61 1.28 -2.10
CA ILE A 54 -11.55 0.94 -3.05
C ILE A 54 -12.01 1.13 -4.50
N ASN A 55 -13.22 0.71 -4.85
CA ASN A 55 -13.77 0.83 -6.20
C ASN A 55 -14.09 2.28 -6.59
N GLU A 56 -14.47 3.13 -5.66
CA GLU A 56 -14.73 4.56 -5.88
C GLU A 56 -13.43 5.29 -6.23
N TYR A 57 -12.37 5.08 -5.43
CA TYR A 57 -11.10 5.83 -5.59
C TYR A 57 -10.14 5.17 -6.57
N LYS A 58 -10.34 3.91 -6.93
CA LYS A 58 -9.60 3.15 -7.95
C LYS A 58 -8.07 3.21 -7.76
N PRO A 59 -7.53 2.86 -6.59
CA PRO A 59 -6.09 2.78 -6.40
C PRO A 59 -5.49 1.67 -7.29
N ASP A 60 -4.21 1.83 -7.66
CA ASP A 60 -3.43 0.79 -8.33
C ASP A 60 -2.95 -0.26 -7.32
N PHE A 61 -2.70 0.19 -6.08
CA PHE A 61 -2.23 -0.64 -4.98
C PHE A 61 -2.95 -0.28 -3.68
N VAL A 62 -3.27 -1.30 -2.88
CA VAL A 62 -3.84 -1.13 -1.53
C VAL A 62 -3.02 -1.95 -0.54
N ALA A 63 -2.51 -1.33 0.53
CA ALA A 63 -1.99 -2.00 1.70
C ALA A 63 -3.09 -2.06 2.76
N MET A 64 -3.39 -3.26 3.25
CA MET A 64 -4.44 -3.49 4.24
C MET A 64 -3.83 -4.07 5.52
N GLN A 65 -4.27 -3.58 6.66
CA GLN A 65 -3.87 -4.03 7.98
C GLN A 65 -5.04 -4.70 8.68
N GLU A 66 -4.74 -5.48 9.72
CA GLU A 66 -5.74 -6.29 10.45
C GLU A 66 -6.52 -7.24 9.55
N VAL A 67 -5.81 -8.03 8.78
CA VAL A 67 -6.43 -8.95 7.83
C VAL A 67 -6.46 -10.37 8.35
N ASP A 68 -7.68 -10.92 8.45
CA ASP A 68 -7.90 -12.33 8.78
C ASP A 68 -7.96 -13.20 7.52
N SER A 69 -7.39 -14.40 7.60
CA SER A 69 -7.56 -15.45 6.62
C SER A 69 -7.99 -16.75 7.28
N MET A 70 -9.18 -17.24 6.93
CA MET A 70 -9.75 -18.51 7.36
C MET A 70 -9.88 -18.66 8.89
N THR A 71 -10.12 -17.58 9.64
CA THR A 71 -10.28 -17.58 11.08
C THR A 71 -11.70 -17.92 11.52
N ASN A 72 -11.86 -18.40 12.77
CA ASN A 72 -13.18 -18.52 13.38
C ASN A 72 -13.85 -17.15 13.57
N ARG A 73 -13.06 -16.06 13.70
CA ARG A 73 -13.59 -14.69 13.76
C ARG A 73 -14.33 -14.36 12.48
N THR A 74 -13.74 -14.62 11.31
CA THR A 74 -14.43 -14.41 10.04
C THR A 74 -15.65 -15.31 9.84
N ALA A 75 -15.63 -16.54 10.39
CA ALA A 75 -16.80 -17.41 10.38
C ALA A 75 -17.98 -16.81 11.20
N GLY A 76 -17.67 -16.14 12.31
CA GLY A 76 -18.67 -15.53 13.19
C GLY A 76 -19.59 -14.53 12.49
N PHE A 77 -19.06 -13.73 11.56
CA PHE A 77 -19.85 -12.77 10.77
C PHE A 77 -20.14 -13.20 9.32
N ASN A 78 -19.83 -14.47 8.97
CA ASN A 78 -20.10 -15.05 7.64
C ASN A 78 -20.91 -16.36 7.72
N GLY A 79 -21.88 -16.44 8.64
CA GLY A 79 -22.76 -17.61 8.73
C GLY A 79 -22.07 -18.93 9.09
N GLY A 80 -21.00 -18.88 9.89
CA GLY A 80 -20.25 -20.05 10.32
C GLY A 80 -19.18 -20.53 9.33
N VAL A 81 -18.97 -19.83 8.20
CA VAL A 81 -17.98 -20.21 7.17
C VAL A 81 -16.78 -19.30 7.24
N PRO A 82 -15.57 -19.82 7.56
CA PRO A 82 -14.35 -19.05 7.53
C PRO A 82 -14.07 -18.43 6.15
N LYS A 83 -13.54 -17.22 6.11
CA LYS A 83 -13.22 -16.48 4.90
C LYS A 83 -11.78 -16.00 4.89
N ASP A 84 -11.18 -16.03 3.71
CA ASP A 84 -9.96 -15.26 3.42
C ASP A 84 -10.37 -13.86 2.96
N LEU A 85 -10.11 -12.84 3.79
CA LEU A 85 -10.58 -11.48 3.52
C LEU A 85 -9.89 -10.85 2.31
N VAL A 86 -8.62 -11.21 2.06
CA VAL A 86 -7.90 -10.73 0.86
C VAL A 86 -8.53 -11.30 -0.40
N ALA A 87 -8.82 -12.62 -0.41
CA ALA A 87 -9.46 -13.26 -1.56
C ALA A 87 -10.86 -12.69 -1.85
N GLU A 88 -11.65 -12.43 -0.80
CA GLU A 88 -12.97 -11.80 -0.93
C GLU A 88 -12.87 -10.37 -1.47
N LEU A 89 -11.95 -9.54 -0.94
CA LEU A 89 -11.74 -8.18 -1.42
C LEU A 89 -11.17 -8.15 -2.84
N ALA A 90 -10.24 -9.05 -3.18
CA ALA A 90 -9.72 -9.20 -4.53
C ALA A 90 -10.85 -9.46 -5.53
N LYS A 91 -11.78 -10.37 -5.19
CA LYS A 91 -12.98 -10.66 -6.00
C LYS A 91 -13.90 -9.45 -6.13
N LEU A 92 -14.17 -8.72 -5.04
CA LEU A 92 -15.07 -7.56 -5.02
C LEU A 92 -14.50 -6.35 -5.77
N THR A 93 -13.19 -6.25 -5.88
CA THR A 93 -12.48 -5.09 -6.49
C THR A 93 -11.91 -5.40 -7.88
N GLY A 94 -11.87 -6.68 -8.29
CA GLY A 94 -11.24 -7.12 -9.53
C GLY A 94 -9.72 -6.96 -9.53
N MET A 95 -9.09 -6.94 -8.36
CA MET A 95 -7.64 -6.80 -8.18
C MET A 95 -7.00 -8.15 -7.85
N HIS A 96 -5.68 -8.26 -8.00
CA HIS A 96 -4.91 -9.39 -7.50
C HIS A 96 -4.70 -9.23 -6.00
N GLY A 97 -5.00 -10.28 -5.21
CA GLY A 97 -4.87 -10.28 -3.75
C GLY A 97 -3.67 -11.09 -3.26
N PHE A 98 -3.01 -10.61 -2.20
CA PHE A 98 -1.86 -11.24 -1.58
C PHE A 98 -2.00 -11.15 -0.06
N PHE A 99 -2.06 -12.30 0.61
CA PHE A 99 -2.11 -12.38 2.08
C PHE A 99 -0.74 -12.75 2.64
N GLY A 100 -0.28 -12.03 3.64
CA GLY A 100 0.93 -12.33 4.40
C GLY A 100 0.62 -12.55 5.87
N LYS A 101 0.69 -13.82 6.30
CA LYS A 101 0.44 -14.19 7.67
C LYS A 101 1.53 -13.66 8.60
N ALA A 102 1.17 -12.87 9.59
CA ALA A 102 2.03 -12.42 10.67
C ALA A 102 2.06 -13.43 11.83
N MET A 103 0.90 -14.01 12.15
CA MET A 103 0.77 -15.01 13.21
C MET A 103 -0.42 -15.95 12.96
N ASP A 104 -0.44 -17.08 13.69
CA ASP A 104 -1.64 -17.91 13.82
C ASP A 104 -2.65 -17.24 14.74
N TYR A 105 -3.90 -17.20 14.33
CA TYR A 105 -4.97 -16.60 15.10
C TYR A 105 -6.30 -17.32 14.84
N SER A 106 -7.02 -17.67 15.93
CA SER A 106 -8.40 -18.17 15.86
C SER A 106 -8.64 -19.27 14.80
N ASN A 107 -7.76 -20.29 14.77
CA ASN A 107 -7.71 -21.41 13.83
C ASN A 107 -7.44 -21.03 12.36
N GLY A 108 -6.94 -19.83 12.11
CA GLY A 108 -6.53 -19.34 10.80
C GLY A 108 -5.27 -18.50 10.88
N GLY A 109 -5.15 -17.49 10.01
CA GLY A 109 -4.05 -16.54 10.00
C GLY A 109 -4.54 -15.11 10.21
N TYR A 110 -3.71 -14.31 10.87
CA TYR A 110 -3.85 -12.86 10.99
C TYR A 110 -2.57 -12.19 10.48
N GLY A 111 -2.73 -11.07 9.78
CA GLY A 111 -1.58 -10.35 9.22
C GLY A 111 -1.97 -9.22 8.28
N GLU A 112 -1.24 -9.15 7.18
CA GLU A 112 -1.30 -8.06 6.21
C GLU A 112 -1.91 -8.54 4.88
N GLY A 113 -2.61 -7.62 4.20
CA GLY A 113 -3.10 -7.85 2.85
C GLY A 113 -2.56 -6.82 1.87
N LEU A 114 -2.29 -7.23 0.63
CA LEU A 114 -2.08 -6.30 -0.47
C LEU A 114 -3.08 -6.59 -1.58
N LEU A 115 -3.56 -5.52 -2.21
CA LEU A 115 -4.24 -5.61 -3.51
C LEU A 115 -3.42 -4.88 -4.55
N SER A 116 -3.37 -5.42 -5.77
CA SER A 116 -2.69 -4.82 -6.91
C SER A 116 -3.51 -4.97 -8.18
N ARG A 117 -3.58 -3.92 -9.02
CA ARG A 117 -4.16 -4.03 -10.37
C ARG A 117 -3.25 -4.80 -11.33
N HIS A 118 -1.99 -4.99 -10.95
CA HIS A 118 -0.98 -5.65 -11.78
C HIS A 118 -0.56 -6.98 -11.16
N PRO A 119 -0.28 -8.01 -11.96
CA PRO A 119 0.32 -9.24 -11.46
C PRO A 119 1.63 -8.94 -10.72
N ALA A 120 1.88 -9.66 -9.63
CA ALA A 120 3.05 -9.44 -8.81
C ALA A 120 3.46 -10.72 -8.06
N VAL A 121 4.64 -10.71 -7.44
CA VAL A 121 5.15 -11.82 -6.63
C VAL A 121 5.31 -11.37 -5.19
N LEU A 122 4.63 -12.08 -4.29
CA LEU A 122 4.62 -11.82 -2.85
C LEU A 122 5.92 -12.26 -2.17
N LYS A 123 6.40 -11.44 -1.23
CA LYS A 123 7.37 -11.81 -0.19
C LYS A 123 6.83 -11.40 1.18
N VAL A 124 7.03 -12.26 2.17
CA VAL A 124 6.62 -12.04 3.57
C VAL A 124 7.86 -11.97 4.44
N TYR A 125 7.94 -10.98 5.32
CA TYR A 125 9.02 -10.77 6.27
C TYR A 125 8.42 -10.62 7.67
N HIS A 126 8.68 -11.59 8.55
CA HIS A 126 8.30 -11.48 9.96
C HIS A 126 9.16 -10.41 10.64
N LEU A 127 8.52 -9.55 11.42
CA LEU A 127 9.16 -8.46 12.13
C LEU A 127 9.45 -8.86 13.59
N PRO A 128 10.53 -8.34 14.19
CA PRO A 128 10.92 -8.70 15.56
C PRO A 128 9.92 -8.18 16.59
N THR A 129 9.73 -8.96 17.66
CA THR A 129 8.90 -8.62 18.81
C THR A 129 9.67 -8.83 20.14
N PRO A 130 10.78 -8.08 20.39
CA PRO A 130 11.65 -8.29 21.53
C PRO A 130 11.00 -8.05 22.91
N ALA A 131 9.85 -7.40 22.95
CA ALA A 131 9.05 -7.21 24.17
C ALA A 131 7.87 -8.21 24.27
N GLY A 132 7.77 -9.19 23.34
CA GLY A 132 6.59 -10.06 23.22
C GLY A 132 5.43 -9.36 22.50
N GLY A 133 4.20 -9.82 22.74
CA GLY A 133 3.00 -9.32 22.08
C GLY A 133 2.70 -10.02 20.76
N GLU A 134 1.87 -9.40 19.93
CA GLU A 134 1.43 -9.97 18.67
C GLU A 134 2.54 -10.02 17.62
N GLY A 135 2.58 -11.12 16.85
CA GLY A 135 3.44 -11.22 15.67
C GLY A 135 3.08 -10.16 14.64
N ARG A 136 4.09 -9.56 14.02
CA ARG A 136 3.95 -8.53 12.97
C ARG A 136 4.74 -8.93 11.73
N ALA A 137 4.28 -8.46 10.58
CA ALA A 137 4.95 -8.71 9.31
C ALA A 137 5.03 -7.44 8.46
N MET A 138 6.03 -7.39 7.60
CA MET A 138 6.01 -6.57 6.39
C MET A 138 5.86 -7.51 5.21
N ILE A 139 4.93 -7.20 4.32
CA ILE A 139 4.77 -7.92 3.07
C ILE A 139 5.05 -7.01 1.88
N THR A 140 5.64 -7.55 0.83
CA THR A 140 5.95 -6.79 -0.36
C THR A 140 5.59 -7.54 -1.62
N VAL A 141 5.27 -6.82 -2.67
CA VAL A 141 5.13 -7.34 -4.03
C VAL A 141 6.03 -6.58 -4.99
N ASN A 142 6.68 -7.30 -5.88
CA ASN A 142 7.39 -6.73 -7.01
C ASN A 142 6.42 -6.62 -8.18
N SER A 143 6.18 -5.41 -8.66
CA SER A 143 5.24 -5.14 -9.74
C SER A 143 5.92 -4.38 -10.89
N THR A 144 5.46 -4.66 -12.10
CA THR A 144 5.84 -3.90 -13.30
C THR A 144 4.67 -3.02 -13.70
N LEU A 145 4.90 -1.71 -13.70
CA LEU A 145 3.90 -0.71 -14.12
C LEU A 145 3.68 -0.78 -15.64
N PRO A 146 2.53 -0.29 -16.18
CA PRO A 146 2.26 -0.28 -17.61
C PRO A 146 3.34 0.41 -18.48
N ASN A 147 4.07 1.37 -17.91
CA ASN A 147 5.21 2.01 -18.58
C ASN A 147 6.53 1.21 -18.53
N GLY A 148 6.48 -0.03 -18.04
CA GLY A 148 7.64 -0.93 -17.91
C GLY A 148 8.52 -0.70 -16.68
N LYS A 149 8.30 0.34 -15.88
CA LYS A 149 9.07 0.57 -14.65
C LYS A 149 8.70 -0.47 -13.60
N LYS A 150 9.72 -0.99 -12.91
CA LYS A 150 9.55 -1.93 -11.79
C LYS A 150 9.58 -1.19 -10.48
N ILE A 151 8.69 -1.56 -9.57
CA ILE A 151 8.60 -1.02 -8.22
C ILE A 151 8.43 -2.15 -7.20
N VAL A 152 8.74 -1.85 -5.95
CA VAL A 152 8.33 -2.64 -4.79
C VAL A 152 7.18 -1.90 -4.13
N PHE A 153 6.04 -2.56 -3.97
CA PHE A 153 4.95 -2.08 -3.13
C PHE A 153 4.87 -2.95 -1.88
N GLY A 154 4.79 -2.34 -0.70
CA GLY A 154 4.73 -3.06 0.57
C GLY A 154 3.62 -2.56 1.49
N GLY A 155 3.25 -3.43 2.44
CA GLY A 155 2.32 -3.16 3.52
C GLY A 155 2.85 -3.69 4.85
N THR A 156 2.53 -3.02 5.95
CA THR A 156 2.91 -3.43 7.30
C THR A 156 1.91 -2.91 8.33
N HIS A 157 1.87 -3.57 9.50
CA HIS A 157 1.18 -3.11 10.69
C HIS A 157 2.15 -3.27 11.87
N LEU A 158 2.57 -2.18 12.51
CA LEU A 158 3.52 -2.24 13.62
C LEU A 158 2.81 -2.53 14.95
N CYS A 159 3.60 -2.91 15.95
CA CYS A 159 3.12 -3.21 17.28
C CYS A 159 2.41 -2.00 17.91
N HIS A 160 1.18 -2.16 18.36
CA HIS A 160 0.43 -1.11 19.04
C HIS A 160 0.85 -0.96 20.52
N GLU A 161 1.28 -2.04 21.18
CA GLU A 161 1.53 -2.04 22.62
C GLU A 161 2.91 -1.46 23.01
N PHE A 162 4.00 -1.94 22.35
CA PHE A 162 5.37 -1.72 22.83
C PHE A 162 6.20 -0.88 21.87
N GLU A 163 6.67 0.29 22.30
CA GLU A 163 7.58 1.12 21.54
C GLU A 163 8.90 0.38 21.20
N LYS A 164 9.41 -0.44 22.15
CA LYS A 164 10.60 -1.28 21.91
C LYS A 164 10.43 -2.20 20.69
N ASN A 165 9.23 -2.74 20.48
CA ASN A 165 8.93 -3.54 19.29
C ASN A 165 8.90 -2.64 18.04
N ARG A 166 8.24 -1.48 18.09
CA ARG A 166 8.18 -0.55 16.95
C ARG A 166 9.56 -0.07 16.52
N VAL A 167 10.48 0.20 17.46
CA VAL A 167 11.89 0.52 17.16
C VAL A 167 12.54 -0.62 16.40
N ALA A 168 12.52 -1.85 16.95
CA ALA A 168 13.14 -3.00 16.31
C ALA A 168 12.50 -3.34 14.95
N GLN A 169 11.18 -3.18 14.82
CA GLN A 169 10.44 -3.40 13.59
C GLN A 169 10.81 -2.37 12.51
N THR A 170 10.91 -1.10 12.85
CA THR A 170 11.31 -0.04 11.90
C THR A 170 12.77 -0.16 11.46
N GLU A 171 13.69 -0.54 12.36
CA GLU A 171 15.06 -0.87 12.00
C GLU A 171 15.12 -2.03 11.00
N LYS A 172 14.34 -3.10 11.24
CA LYS A 172 14.27 -4.25 10.33
C LYS A 172 13.67 -3.89 8.99
N ILE A 173 12.62 -3.07 8.95
CA ILE A 173 12.03 -2.57 7.71
C ILE A 173 13.06 -1.77 6.89
N VAL A 174 13.76 -0.86 7.52
CA VAL A 174 14.80 -0.05 6.86
C VAL A 174 15.92 -0.93 6.31
N GLU A 175 16.39 -1.93 7.07
CA GLU A 175 17.38 -2.93 6.61
C GLU A 175 16.90 -3.66 5.35
N LEU A 176 15.67 -4.22 5.40
CA LEU A 176 15.09 -4.99 4.30
C LEU A 176 14.90 -4.17 3.03
N LEU A 177 14.42 -2.93 3.18
CA LEU A 177 14.15 -2.05 2.05
C LEU A 177 15.42 -1.43 1.46
N ALA A 178 16.47 -1.22 2.27
CA ALA A 178 17.78 -0.75 1.80
C ALA A 178 18.45 -1.74 0.84
N ALA A 179 18.11 -3.02 0.94
CA ALA A 179 18.61 -4.05 0.00
C ALA A 179 17.96 -3.96 -1.40
N SER A 180 16.92 -3.13 -1.59
CA SER A 180 16.23 -2.98 -2.86
C SER A 180 16.84 -1.85 -3.71
N ASN A 181 17.23 -2.17 -4.95
CA ASN A 181 17.59 -1.15 -5.95
C ASN A 181 16.38 -0.53 -6.66
N LEU A 182 15.18 -1.10 -6.48
CA LEU A 182 13.94 -0.62 -7.07
C LEU A 182 13.34 0.52 -6.24
N PRO A 183 12.57 1.41 -6.86
CA PRO A 183 11.71 2.36 -6.14
C PRO A 183 10.74 1.61 -5.23
N VAL A 184 10.64 2.03 -3.96
CA VAL A 184 9.78 1.41 -2.95
C VAL A 184 8.66 2.36 -2.55
N ILE A 185 7.46 1.81 -2.42
CA ILE A 185 6.29 2.42 -1.79
C ILE A 185 5.89 1.50 -0.63
N LEU A 186 5.80 2.03 0.58
CA LEU A 186 5.39 1.28 1.77
C LEU A 186 4.20 1.98 2.43
N GLY A 187 3.04 1.34 2.42
CA GLY A 187 1.85 1.77 3.16
C GLY A 187 1.69 1.01 4.47
N GLY A 188 0.99 1.57 5.44
CA GLY A 188 0.71 0.83 6.68
C GLY A 188 0.09 1.66 7.77
N ASP A 189 -0.41 0.94 8.77
CA ASP A 189 -0.64 1.42 10.11
C ASP A 189 0.64 1.18 10.93
N PHE A 190 1.34 2.26 11.23
CA PHE A 190 2.62 2.16 11.90
C PHE A 190 2.50 2.30 13.42
N ASN A 191 1.33 2.65 13.95
CA ASN A 191 1.13 2.91 15.37
C ASN A 191 2.17 3.86 15.97
N ILE A 192 2.61 4.85 15.19
CA ILE A 192 3.61 5.86 15.56
C ILE A 192 3.09 7.26 15.20
N THR A 193 3.57 8.25 15.92
CA THR A 193 3.39 9.67 15.58
C THR A 193 4.73 10.29 15.13
N PRO A 194 4.72 11.45 14.45
CA PRO A 194 5.93 12.04 13.86
C PRO A 194 7.04 12.41 14.84
N ASP A 195 6.74 12.54 16.13
CA ASP A 195 7.67 12.87 17.21
C ASP A 195 8.40 11.65 17.79
N THR A 196 8.06 10.43 17.37
CA THR A 196 8.60 9.19 17.93
C THR A 196 9.91 8.74 17.27
N GLN A 197 10.73 7.97 18.02
CA GLN A 197 11.97 7.38 17.51
C GLN A 197 11.73 6.47 16.29
N PRO A 198 10.72 5.57 16.25
CA PRO A 198 10.42 4.76 15.07
C PRO A 198 10.17 5.58 13.80
N TYR A 199 9.46 6.71 13.90
CA TYR A 199 9.26 7.61 12.76
C TYR A 199 10.60 8.20 12.25
N GLN A 200 11.49 8.61 13.14
CA GLN A 200 12.81 9.12 12.78
C GLN A 200 13.66 8.05 12.09
N ILE A 201 13.60 6.79 12.55
CA ILE A 201 14.27 5.66 11.91
C ILE A 201 13.78 5.48 10.47
N LEU A 202 12.46 5.40 10.26
CA LEU A 202 11.88 5.28 8.91
C LEU A 202 12.27 6.46 8.02
N THR A 203 12.13 7.69 8.52
CA THR A 203 12.41 8.89 7.74
C THR A 203 13.91 9.13 7.51
N SER A 204 14.80 8.38 8.15
CA SER A 204 16.23 8.38 7.78
C SER A 204 16.48 7.87 6.36
N LYS A 205 15.68 6.92 5.86
CA LYS A 205 15.83 6.24 4.55
C LYS A 205 14.64 6.42 3.61
N LEU A 206 13.48 6.71 4.16
CA LEU A 206 12.24 6.92 3.43
C LEU A 206 11.78 8.38 3.56
N GLN A 207 10.87 8.81 2.72
CA GLN A 207 10.20 10.09 2.83
C GLN A 207 8.69 9.86 3.01
N ASP A 208 8.10 10.57 3.95
CA ASP A 208 6.66 10.57 4.20
C ASP A 208 5.95 11.34 3.08
N ALA A 209 5.09 10.68 2.34
CA ALA A 209 4.41 11.26 1.18
C ALA A 209 3.54 12.46 1.56
N ALA A 210 2.86 12.43 2.70
CA ALA A 210 1.99 13.52 3.14
C ALA A 210 2.79 14.77 3.55
N VAL A 211 3.95 14.58 4.17
CA VAL A 211 4.86 15.68 4.50
C VAL A 211 5.48 16.29 3.23
N VAL A 212 5.88 15.44 2.26
CA VAL A 212 6.40 15.91 0.96
C VAL A 212 5.36 16.72 0.19
N TYR A 213 4.10 16.33 0.28
CA TYR A 213 2.98 17.05 -0.35
C TYR A 213 2.62 18.35 0.39
N GLY A 214 2.85 18.38 1.73
CA GLY A 214 2.58 19.54 2.59
C GLY A 214 1.23 19.49 3.31
N GLU A 215 0.50 18.37 3.24
CA GLU A 215 -0.82 18.21 3.84
C GLU A 215 -0.93 16.91 4.68
N PRO A 216 -0.14 16.78 5.78
CA PRO A 216 -0.33 15.65 6.69
C PRO A 216 -1.65 15.80 7.46
N ALA A 217 -2.50 14.77 7.42
CA ALA A 217 -3.79 14.76 8.06
C ALA A 217 -3.96 13.56 9.00
N LEU A 218 -4.85 13.70 10.00
CA LEU A 218 -5.17 12.65 10.97
C LEU A 218 -5.95 11.52 10.31
N THR A 219 -5.70 10.26 10.72
CA THR A 219 -6.28 9.07 10.12
C THR A 219 -7.09 8.23 11.09
N PHE A 220 -6.92 8.43 12.41
CA PHE A 220 -7.54 7.64 13.47
C PHE A 220 -7.98 8.50 14.67
N PRO A 221 -9.05 8.14 15.39
CA PRO A 221 -10.15 7.28 14.91
C PRO A 221 -11.03 8.02 13.88
N PHE A 222 -11.82 7.30 13.07
CA PHE A 222 -12.55 7.91 11.94
C PHE A 222 -13.62 8.91 12.39
N ASP A 223 -14.25 8.74 13.57
CA ASP A 223 -15.34 9.58 14.07
C ASP A 223 -14.85 10.89 14.70
N LYS A 224 -13.69 10.85 15.38
CA LYS A 224 -13.04 12.00 16.02
C LYS A 224 -11.53 11.93 15.84
N PRO A 225 -11.02 12.19 14.63
CA PRO A 225 -9.60 12.04 14.34
C PRO A 225 -8.71 12.82 15.29
N SER A 226 -7.79 12.12 15.97
CA SER A 226 -6.85 12.68 16.94
C SER A 226 -5.40 12.27 16.65
N GLU A 227 -5.19 11.22 15.86
CA GLU A 227 -3.87 10.66 15.59
C GLU A 227 -3.63 10.47 14.09
N ARG A 228 -2.37 10.62 13.69
CA ARG A 228 -1.87 10.26 12.37
C ARG A 228 -0.93 9.08 12.54
N ILE A 229 -1.43 7.88 12.33
CA ILE A 229 -0.70 6.63 12.51
C ILE A 229 -0.63 5.78 11.24
N ASP A 230 -1.40 6.13 10.21
CA ASP A 230 -1.34 5.53 8.88
C ASP A 230 -0.50 6.39 7.94
N TYR A 231 0.41 5.76 7.22
CA TYR A 231 1.39 6.44 6.37
C TYR A 231 1.56 5.75 5.03
N VAL A 232 2.01 6.54 4.04
CA VAL A 232 2.64 6.06 2.83
C VAL A 232 4.04 6.64 2.77
N PHE A 233 5.04 5.77 2.87
CA PHE A 233 6.45 6.11 2.75
C PHE A 233 7.00 5.76 1.38
N LEU A 234 7.93 6.58 0.87
CA LEU A 234 8.58 6.42 -0.42
C LEU A 234 10.10 6.33 -0.23
N SER A 235 10.78 5.47 -0.98
CA SER A 235 12.24 5.40 -0.92
C SER A 235 12.89 6.72 -1.34
N LYS A 236 13.88 7.20 -0.55
CA LYS A 236 14.72 8.35 -0.90
C LYS A 236 15.62 8.04 -2.09
N GLY A 237 16.11 9.08 -2.76
CA GLY A 237 17.02 8.94 -3.91
C GLY A 237 16.35 8.44 -5.20
N LYS A 238 15.02 8.36 -5.23
CA LYS A 238 14.21 8.09 -6.43
C LYS A 238 13.41 9.32 -6.81
N SER A 239 13.14 9.49 -8.10
CA SER A 239 12.45 10.69 -8.62
C SER A 239 10.94 10.61 -8.41
N TRP A 240 10.51 10.52 -7.15
CA TRP A 240 9.10 10.57 -6.78
C TRP A 240 8.57 12.01 -6.85
N LYS A 241 7.38 12.18 -7.39
CA LYS A 241 6.56 13.38 -7.26
C LYS A 241 5.23 12.99 -6.65
N VAL A 242 4.94 13.48 -5.44
CA VAL A 242 3.60 13.37 -4.83
C VAL A 242 2.74 14.46 -5.45
N THR A 243 1.59 14.09 -6.01
CA THR A 243 0.70 15.02 -6.72
C THR A 243 -0.63 15.23 -6.01
N ASP A 244 -1.00 14.30 -5.11
CA ASP A 244 -2.19 14.43 -4.27
C ASP A 244 -2.08 13.53 -3.04
N VAL A 245 -2.63 13.99 -1.91
CA VAL A 245 -2.77 13.22 -0.66
C VAL A 245 -4.16 13.46 -0.10
N LYS A 246 -4.89 12.40 0.18
CA LYS A 246 -6.26 12.49 0.68
C LYS A 246 -6.53 11.47 1.77
N VAL A 247 -6.98 11.91 2.93
CA VAL A 247 -7.63 11.06 3.93
C VAL A 247 -9.12 10.99 3.58
N ILE A 248 -9.61 9.75 3.37
CA ILE A 248 -10.98 9.51 2.90
C ILE A 248 -11.87 9.29 4.12
N LYS A 249 -12.88 10.14 4.28
CA LYS A 249 -13.86 9.97 5.35
C LYS A 249 -14.73 8.75 5.05
N SER A 250 -14.64 7.72 5.89
CA SER A 250 -15.39 6.46 5.77
C SER A 250 -15.63 5.87 7.15
N ASP A 251 -16.80 5.32 7.37
CA ASP A 251 -17.22 4.59 8.57
C ASP A 251 -17.08 3.06 8.42
N ALA A 252 -16.48 2.61 7.32
CA ALA A 252 -16.31 1.19 7.04
C ALA A 252 -15.26 0.51 7.95
N SER A 253 -14.42 1.30 8.62
CA SER A 253 -13.42 0.87 9.61
C SER A 253 -13.32 1.93 10.70
N ASP A 254 -12.60 1.65 11.77
CA ASP A 254 -12.21 2.63 12.80
C ASP A 254 -11.06 3.55 12.34
N HIS A 255 -10.34 3.17 11.27
CA HIS A 255 -9.37 4.00 10.56
C HIS A 255 -9.96 4.61 9.29
N MET A 256 -9.46 5.79 8.91
CA MET A 256 -9.73 6.40 7.62
C MET A 256 -8.64 6.02 6.61
N PRO A 257 -9.01 5.55 5.39
CA PRO A 257 -8.02 5.24 4.37
C PRO A 257 -7.26 6.48 3.92
N LEU A 258 -5.93 6.32 3.80
CA LEU A 258 -5.04 7.32 3.22
C LEU A 258 -4.75 6.97 1.77
N LEU A 259 -5.12 7.87 0.84
CA LEU A 259 -4.85 7.75 -0.59
C LEU A 259 -3.76 8.75 -0.99
N VAL A 260 -2.75 8.27 -1.70
CA VAL A 260 -1.65 9.07 -2.22
C VAL A 260 -1.54 8.87 -3.73
N THR A 261 -1.47 9.96 -4.49
CA THR A 261 -1.22 9.94 -5.93
C THR A 261 0.23 10.34 -6.21
N LEU A 262 0.93 9.53 -6.98
CA LEU A 262 2.36 9.62 -7.20
C LEU A 262 2.68 9.63 -8.70
N LYS A 263 3.83 10.23 -9.06
CA LYS A 263 4.52 10.02 -10.34
C LYS A 263 5.94 9.56 -10.05
N LEU A 264 6.42 8.60 -10.82
CA LEU A 264 7.81 8.16 -10.83
C LEU A 264 8.44 8.63 -12.16
N ASN A 265 9.31 9.62 -12.08
CA ASN A 265 10.00 10.20 -13.25
C ASN A 265 11.19 9.34 -13.70
#